data_e9cd953104514a218cfab3df23f12d38
#
_entry.id   e9cd953104514a218cfab3df23f12d38
#
_cell.length_a   1.000
_cell.length_b   1.000
_cell.length_c   1.000
_cell.angle_alpha   90.00
_cell.angle_beta   90.00
_cell.angle_gamma   90.00
#
_symmetry.space_group_name_H-M   'P 1'
#
loop_
_entity.id
_entity.type
_entity.pdbx_description
1 polymer ?
#
loop_
_entity_poly.entity_id
_entity_poly.type
_entity_poly.pdbx_seq_one_letter_code
_entity_poly.pdbx_strand_id
1 'polypeptide(L)'
;MDTLAIDERVWTNDQWRVHSDQEHIIERFTRTSMNYLTYQVTIEDPKVLTKPWTSAPRHYSLSHEEMLEWYCPAEIHPADDEEMRALRVTRERLLQEIQREKQQSQAK
;
A
#
# COMPACT_ATOMS: atom_id res chain seq x y z
N MET A 1 -1.47 2.97 -14.53
CA MET A 1 -1.77 4.03 -13.56
C MET A 1 -0.58 4.16 -12.64
N ASP A 2 -0.18 5.39 -12.33
CA ASP A 2 0.92 5.69 -11.41
C ASP A 2 0.38 6.50 -10.25
N THR A 3 0.70 6.08 -9.02
CA THR A 3 0.28 6.77 -7.80
C THR A 3 1.52 7.16 -7.00
N LEU A 4 1.64 8.45 -6.73
CA LEU A 4 2.75 9.08 -6.00
C LEU A 4 2.19 9.90 -4.83
N ALA A 5 3.07 10.30 -3.92
CA ALA A 5 2.76 11.17 -2.79
C ALA A 5 1.64 10.61 -1.88
N ILE A 6 1.72 9.32 -1.62
CA ILE A 6 0.80 8.64 -0.70
C ILE A 6 1.13 9.10 0.72
N ASP A 7 0.11 9.45 1.48
CA ASP A 7 0.28 9.88 2.86
C ASP A 7 0.89 8.73 3.69
N GLU A 8 2.07 8.96 4.22
CA GLU A 8 2.81 7.97 5.01
C GLU A 8 2.08 7.49 6.27
N ARG A 9 0.99 8.15 6.68
CA ARG A 9 0.13 7.73 7.79
C ARG A 9 -0.82 6.60 7.43
N VAL A 10 -1.01 6.33 6.13
CA VAL A 10 -1.83 5.24 5.63
C VAL A 10 -1.00 3.96 5.58
N TRP A 11 -1.62 2.82 5.78
CA TRP A 11 -0.97 1.51 5.62
C TRP A 11 -1.07 1.04 4.19
N THR A 12 -0.03 0.42 3.67
CA THR A 12 -0.02 -0.13 2.30
C THR A 12 -1.07 -1.23 2.11
N ASN A 13 -1.40 -1.97 3.18
CA ASN A 13 -2.41 -3.02 3.16
C ASN A 13 -2.94 -3.33 4.57
N ASP A 14 -3.90 -4.24 4.65
CA ASP A 14 -4.52 -4.77 5.87
C ASP A 14 -3.57 -5.57 6.79
N GLN A 15 -2.37 -5.87 6.33
CA GLN A 15 -1.32 -6.55 7.10
C GLN A 15 -0.37 -5.58 7.81
N TRP A 16 -0.74 -4.32 7.96
CA TRP A 16 0.01 -3.28 8.67
C TRP A 16 1.42 -3.03 8.12
N ARG A 17 1.59 -3.14 6.80
CA ARG A 17 2.86 -2.84 6.15
C ARG A 17 3.06 -1.34 6.03
N VAL A 18 4.19 -0.87 6.54
CA VAL A 18 4.59 0.53 6.47
C VAL A 18 5.15 0.87 5.10
N HIS A 19 4.97 2.10 4.68
CA HIS A 19 5.61 2.70 3.53
C HIS A 19 6.15 4.08 3.89
N SER A 20 6.92 4.69 3.01
CA SER A 20 7.41 6.05 3.17
C SER A 20 6.67 7.03 2.24
N ASP A 21 6.99 8.31 2.40
CA ASP A 21 6.58 9.39 1.50
C ASP A 21 7.12 9.27 0.06
N GLN A 22 8.04 8.30 -0.17
CA GLN A 22 8.64 8.00 -1.48
C GLN A 22 8.03 6.77 -2.14
N GLU A 23 6.95 6.22 -1.58
CA GLU A 23 6.28 5.10 -2.21
C GLU A 23 5.70 5.51 -3.56
N HIS A 24 6.01 4.69 -4.57
CA HIS A 24 5.47 4.80 -5.92
C HIS A 24 4.78 3.48 -6.26
N ILE A 25 3.50 3.56 -6.56
CA ILE A 25 2.68 2.41 -6.95
C ILE A 25 2.38 2.50 -8.44
N ILE A 26 2.79 1.48 -9.18
CA ILE A 26 2.55 1.34 -10.62
C ILE A 26 1.57 0.22 -10.84
N GLU A 27 0.36 0.53 -11.28
CA GLU A 27 -0.69 -0.44 -11.57
C GLU A 27 -0.86 -0.61 -13.08
N ARG A 28 -0.83 -1.87 -13.51
CA ARG A 28 -1.01 -2.25 -14.92
C ARG A 28 -2.29 -3.03 -15.07
N PHE A 29 -3.20 -2.48 -15.88
CA PHE A 29 -4.45 -3.11 -16.28
C PHE A 29 -4.36 -3.47 -17.73
N THR A 30 -4.48 -4.75 -18.05
CA THR A 30 -4.45 -5.26 -19.41
C THR A 30 -5.74 -6.00 -19.70
N ARG A 31 -6.53 -5.49 -20.65
CA ARG A 31 -7.74 -6.17 -21.11
C ARG A 31 -7.35 -7.27 -22.07
N THR A 32 -7.40 -8.52 -21.61
CA THR A 32 -6.99 -9.70 -22.40
C THR A 32 -8.09 -10.19 -23.35
N SER A 33 -9.36 -9.90 -23.02
CA SER A 33 -10.52 -10.14 -23.89
C SER A 33 -11.69 -9.24 -23.48
N MET A 34 -12.84 -9.39 -24.14
CA MET A 34 -14.04 -8.58 -23.82
C MET A 34 -14.45 -8.73 -22.34
N ASN A 35 -14.31 -9.91 -21.76
CA ASN A 35 -14.81 -10.24 -20.42
C ASN A 35 -13.70 -10.49 -19.39
N TYR A 36 -12.43 -10.30 -19.76
CA TYR A 36 -11.30 -10.58 -18.86
C TYR A 36 -10.32 -9.43 -18.79
N LEU A 37 -9.85 -9.17 -17.57
CA LEU A 37 -8.84 -8.18 -17.23
C LEU A 37 -7.71 -8.86 -16.45
N THR A 38 -6.48 -8.53 -16.78
CA THR A 38 -5.30 -8.87 -15.97
C THR A 38 -4.81 -7.62 -15.26
N TYR A 39 -4.60 -7.73 -13.97
CA TYR A 39 -4.08 -6.68 -13.11
C TYR A 39 -2.75 -7.09 -12.49
N GLN A 40 -1.81 -6.17 -12.47
CA GLN A 40 -0.53 -6.35 -11.80
C GLN A 40 -0.10 -5.04 -11.16
N VAL A 41 0.45 -5.10 -9.95
CA VAL A 41 0.99 -3.94 -9.23
C VAL A 41 2.48 -4.09 -9.01
N THR A 42 3.21 -3.00 -9.18
CA THR A 42 4.61 -2.85 -8.77
C THR A 42 4.68 -1.74 -7.73
N ILE A 43 5.38 -2.00 -6.64
CA ILE A 43 5.61 -1.05 -5.56
C ILE A 43 7.10 -0.77 -5.49
N GLU A 44 7.47 0.49 -5.54
CA GLU A 44 8.81 1.02 -5.38
C GLU A 44 8.82 1.94 -4.16
N ASP A 45 9.67 1.66 -3.19
CA ASP A 45 9.88 2.53 -2.02
C ASP A 45 11.35 2.41 -1.60
N PRO A 46 12.21 3.33 -2.02
CA PRO A 46 13.64 3.23 -1.76
C PRO A 46 14.01 3.37 -0.29
N LYS A 47 13.12 3.92 0.55
CA LYS A 47 13.36 4.03 1.99
C LYS A 47 13.03 2.73 2.74
N VAL A 48 12.07 1.96 2.25
CA VAL A 48 11.55 0.75 2.92
C VAL A 48 12.00 -0.52 2.21
N LEU A 49 11.86 -0.59 0.88
CA LEU A 49 12.20 -1.76 0.10
C LEU A 49 13.66 -1.76 -0.36
N THR A 50 14.29 -2.91 -0.37
CA THR A 50 15.64 -3.08 -0.94
C THR A 50 15.64 -3.14 -2.47
N LYS A 51 14.52 -3.51 -3.07
CA LYS A 51 14.26 -3.55 -4.51
C LYS A 51 12.77 -3.42 -4.77
N PRO A 52 12.36 -2.97 -5.98
CA PRO A 52 10.95 -2.97 -6.36
C PRO A 52 10.30 -4.34 -6.17
N TRP A 53 9.08 -4.34 -5.66
CA TRP A 53 8.27 -5.53 -5.52
C TRP A 53 7.16 -5.54 -6.55
N THR A 54 6.97 -6.67 -7.24
CA THR A 54 5.91 -6.83 -8.24
C THR A 54 5.03 -8.03 -7.86
N SER A 55 3.71 -7.84 -7.88
CA SER A 55 2.75 -8.90 -7.58
C SER A 55 2.70 -9.94 -8.69
N ALA A 56 2.25 -11.16 -8.36
CA ALA A 56 1.75 -12.06 -9.39
C ALA A 56 0.56 -11.41 -10.13
N PRO A 57 0.38 -11.67 -11.43
CA PRO A 57 -0.78 -11.17 -12.16
C PRO A 57 -2.07 -11.76 -11.58
N ARG A 58 -3.08 -10.90 -11.40
CA ARG A 58 -4.43 -11.28 -10.97
C ARG A 58 -5.37 -11.21 -12.17
N HIS A 59 -6.23 -12.21 -12.31
CA HIS A 59 -7.19 -12.27 -13.41
C HIS A 59 -8.60 -12.01 -12.88
N TYR A 60 -9.30 -11.09 -13.52
CA TYR A 60 -10.66 -10.71 -13.19
C TYR A 60 -11.57 -11.01 -14.38
N SER A 61 -12.76 -11.50 -14.10
CA SER A 61 -13.85 -11.64 -15.07
C SER A 61 -14.85 -10.50 -14.91
N LEU A 62 -15.48 -10.11 -16.01
CA LEU A 62 -16.57 -9.13 -15.99
C LEU A 62 -17.74 -9.71 -15.20
N SER A 63 -18.21 -8.98 -14.18
CA SER A 63 -19.48 -9.23 -13.52
C SER A 63 -20.58 -8.40 -14.18
N HIS A 64 -21.77 -8.96 -14.25
CA HIS A 64 -22.99 -8.24 -14.66
C HIS A 64 -23.82 -7.79 -13.45
N GLU A 65 -23.30 -7.99 -12.24
CA GLU A 65 -23.94 -7.53 -11.03
C GLU A 65 -23.81 -6.00 -10.92
N GLU A 66 -24.85 -5.36 -10.41
CA GLU A 66 -24.85 -3.93 -10.13
C GLU A 66 -23.90 -3.61 -8.97
N MET A 67 -23.05 -2.61 -9.15
CA MET A 67 -22.22 -2.10 -8.05
C MET A 67 -23.09 -1.30 -7.08
N LEU A 68 -23.12 -1.74 -5.83
CA LEU A 68 -23.81 -1.01 -4.77
C LEU A 68 -22.92 0.15 -4.31
N GLU A 69 -23.57 1.31 -4.08
CA GLU A 69 -22.92 2.44 -3.45
C GLU A 69 -22.64 2.14 -1.98
N TRP A 70 -21.38 2.33 -1.56
CA TRP A 70 -20.99 2.17 -0.17
C TRP A 70 -21.01 3.52 0.53
N TYR A 71 -21.85 3.65 1.56
CA TYR A 71 -21.89 4.84 2.38
C TYR A 71 -20.83 4.75 3.49
N CYS A 72 -19.79 5.57 3.40
CA CYS A 72 -18.78 5.73 4.45
C CYS A 72 -19.04 7.05 5.19
N PRO A 73 -19.70 7.05 6.35
CA PRO A 73 -19.80 8.25 7.15
C PRO A 73 -18.42 8.65 7.68
N ALA A 74 -18.03 9.88 7.48
CA ALA A 74 -16.77 10.43 8.00
C ALA A 74 -16.91 10.81 9.50
N GLU A 75 -17.53 9.96 10.29
CA GLU A 75 -17.58 10.14 11.75
C GLU A 75 -16.27 9.65 12.35
N ILE A 76 -15.40 10.60 12.70
CA ILE A 76 -14.19 10.31 13.48
C ILE A 76 -14.65 10.06 14.93
N HIS A 77 -14.63 8.80 15.33
CA HIS A 77 -14.93 8.44 16.72
C HIS A 77 -13.77 8.86 17.61
N PRO A 78 -14.02 9.44 18.83
CA PRO A 78 -12.93 9.81 19.74
C PRO A 78 -11.97 8.67 20.10
N ALA A 79 -12.45 7.42 20.08
CA ALA A 79 -11.61 6.22 20.25
C ALA A 79 -10.60 6.04 19.10
N ASP A 80 -10.92 6.49 17.88
CA ASP A 80 -10.06 6.36 16.71
C ASP A 80 -8.78 7.20 16.85
N ASP A 81 -8.84 8.32 17.60
CA ASP A 81 -7.68 9.18 17.86
C ASP A 81 -6.61 8.49 18.71
N GLU A 82 -7.00 7.71 19.71
CA GLU A 82 -6.05 6.98 20.58
C GLU A 82 -5.43 5.79 19.85
N GLU A 83 -6.23 5.04 19.11
CA GLU A 83 -5.77 3.94 18.26
C GLU A 83 -4.84 4.46 17.15
N MET A 84 -5.20 5.55 16.48
CA MET A 84 -4.36 6.18 15.46
C MET A 84 -3.04 6.70 16.04
N ARG A 85 -3.00 7.20 17.27
CA ARG A 85 -1.75 7.59 17.94
C ARG A 85 -0.86 6.38 18.22
N ALA A 86 -1.42 5.29 18.72
CA ALA A 86 -0.69 4.05 18.97
C ALA A 86 -0.09 3.47 17.66
N LEU A 87 -0.86 3.51 16.57
CA LEU A 87 -0.42 3.10 15.24
C LEU A 87 0.74 3.96 14.72
N ARG A 88 0.71 5.27 14.93
CA ARG A 88 1.81 6.18 14.53
C ARG A 88 3.11 5.82 15.25
N VAL A 89 3.07 5.60 16.58
CA VAL A 89 4.25 5.21 17.37
C VAL A 89 4.82 3.87 16.88
N THR A 90 3.95 2.92 16.58
CA THR A 90 4.35 1.61 16.06
C THR A 90 5.01 1.74 14.70
N ARG A 91 4.46 2.56 13.81
CA ARG A 91 4.99 2.84 12.48
C ARG A 91 6.38 3.48 12.54
N GLU A 92 6.54 4.52 13.36
CA GLU A 92 7.84 5.20 13.52
C GLU A 92 8.93 4.23 14.00
N ARG A 93 8.60 3.35 14.94
CA ARG A 93 9.51 2.31 15.40
C ARG A 93 9.93 1.36 14.28
N LEU A 94 8.98 0.86 13.50
CA LEU A 94 9.24 -0.04 12.37
C LEU A 94 10.12 0.62 11.30
N LEU A 95 9.87 1.88 10.97
CA LEU A 95 10.71 2.62 10.02
C LEU A 95 12.14 2.78 10.54
N GLN A 96 12.33 3.05 11.84
CA GLN A 96 13.66 3.15 12.44
C GLN A 96 14.40 1.81 12.43
N GLU A 97 13.71 0.70 12.69
CA GLU A 97 14.28 -0.64 12.62
C GLU A 97 14.75 -0.96 11.20
N ILE A 98 13.92 -0.72 10.20
CA ILE A 98 14.26 -0.91 8.78
C ILE A 98 15.49 -0.07 8.39
N GLN A 99 15.55 1.17 8.82
CA GLN A 99 16.69 2.05 8.52
C GLN A 99 17.99 1.53 9.17
N ARG A 100 17.93 1.04 10.41
CA ARG A 100 19.09 0.43 11.10
C ARG A 100 19.59 -0.81 10.37
N GLU A 101 18.69 -1.69 9.94
CA GLU A 101 19.05 -2.90 9.19
C GLU A 101 19.70 -2.55 7.84
N LYS A 102 19.17 -1.56 7.12
CA LYS A 102 19.78 -1.08 5.87
C LYS A 102 21.18 -0.54 6.07
N GLN A 103 21.40 0.26 7.11
CA GLN A 103 22.73 0.79 7.43
C GLN A 103 23.74 -0.32 7.79
N GLN A 104 23.32 -1.33 8.54
CA GLN A 104 24.16 -2.49 8.89
C GLN A 104 24.49 -3.35 7.66
N SER A 105 23.56 -3.46 6.71
CA SER A 105 23.76 -4.21 5.46
C SER A 105 24.71 -3.50 4.50
N GLN A 106 24.78 -2.17 4.51
CA GLN A 106 25.69 -1.38 3.68
C GLN A 106 27.11 -1.26 4.27
N ALA A 107 27.28 -1.55 5.54
CA ALA A 107 28.57 -1.48 6.24
C ALA A 107 29.39 -2.79 6.19
N LYS A 108 28.85 -3.84 5.55
CA LYS A 108 29.51 -5.12 5.29
C LYS A 108 29.95 -5.23 3.83
#